data_488d40dfa67c3a01ac741de495f34793
#
_entry.id   488d40dfa67c3a01ac741de495f34793
#
_cell.length_a   1.000
_cell.length_b   1.000
_cell.length_c   1.000
_cell.angle_alpha   90.00
_cell.angle_beta   90.00
_cell.angle_gamma   90.00
#
_symmetry.space_group_name_H-M   'P 1'
#
loop_
_entity.id
_entity.type
_entity.pdbx_description
1 polymer ?
#
loop_
_entity_poly.entity_id
_entity_poly.type
_entity_poly.pdbx_seq_one_letter_code
_entity_poly.pdbx_strand_id
1 'polypeptide(L)'
;HLKYAKIIGADLVGTETGRYSRDFSVVPETYTEESYQIFLDTMGQIVRAAEKLGATVGVEAVHDHTLCTPDKMRRFLDDIDSPNVEAILDPVNLISAENYKEQDAVIARALELYGDRVSMLHIKDFRMENGEPEFEHVGDGLFHYQPILSWLKKEKPYVTMLLENSNKERYHSDVAFLKKIYDEA
;
A
#
# COMPACT_ATOMS: atom_id res chain seq x y z
N HIS A 1 -1.74 5.76 -18.94
CA HIS A 1 -0.54 5.69 -18.07
C HIS A 1 0.37 4.52 -18.46
N LEU A 2 -0.12 3.26 -18.61
CA LEU A 2 0.72 2.08 -18.92
C LEU A 2 1.63 2.26 -20.15
N LYS A 3 1.12 2.87 -21.24
CA LYS A 3 1.95 3.17 -22.43
C LYS A 3 3.06 4.16 -22.13
N TYR A 4 2.78 5.20 -21.34
CA TYR A 4 3.79 6.18 -20.95
C TYR A 4 4.83 5.58 -20.02
N ALA A 5 4.42 4.75 -19.06
CA ALA A 5 5.34 4.01 -18.19
C ALA A 5 6.37 3.22 -19.01
N LYS A 6 5.92 2.50 -20.03
CA LYS A 6 6.84 1.78 -20.95
C LYS A 6 7.80 2.71 -21.69
N ILE A 7 7.35 3.88 -22.14
CA ILE A 7 8.19 4.83 -22.88
C ILE A 7 9.29 5.42 -21.98
N ILE A 8 8.95 5.73 -20.71
CA ILE A 8 9.89 6.33 -19.76
C ILE A 8 10.69 5.30 -18.96
N GLY A 9 10.43 4.01 -19.15
CA GLY A 9 11.11 2.93 -18.43
C GLY A 9 10.69 2.82 -16.95
N ALA A 10 9.45 3.19 -16.60
CA ALA A 10 8.93 2.97 -15.26
C ALA A 10 8.62 1.48 -15.05
N ASP A 11 9.04 0.94 -13.90
CA ASP A 11 8.87 -0.47 -13.56
C ASP A 11 7.45 -0.80 -13.13
N LEU A 12 6.74 0.17 -12.53
CA LEU A 12 5.42 0.00 -11.92
C LEU A 12 4.52 1.19 -12.23
N VAL A 13 3.22 0.91 -12.41
CA VAL A 13 2.15 1.91 -12.40
C VAL A 13 1.26 1.65 -11.19
N GLY A 14 1.33 2.52 -10.19
CA GLY A 14 0.58 2.38 -8.95
C GLY A 14 -0.86 2.87 -9.06
N THR A 15 -1.76 2.24 -8.30
CA THR A 15 -3.14 2.69 -8.07
C THR A 15 -3.66 2.19 -6.73
N GLU A 16 -4.44 3.02 -6.06
CA GLU A 16 -5.31 2.60 -4.97
C GLU A 16 -6.59 1.96 -5.54
N THR A 17 -7.40 1.38 -4.67
CA THR A 17 -8.59 0.61 -5.08
C THR A 17 -9.87 1.44 -5.12
N GLY A 18 -9.85 2.64 -4.55
CA GLY A 18 -10.97 3.57 -4.57
C GLY A 18 -12.16 3.15 -3.71
N ARG A 19 -13.19 3.98 -3.75
CA ARG A 19 -14.43 3.84 -2.99
C ARG A 19 -15.60 3.65 -3.94
N TYR A 20 -16.71 3.11 -3.42
CA TYR A 20 -17.94 2.91 -4.21
C TYR A 20 -18.58 4.23 -4.66
N SER A 21 -18.54 5.23 -3.80
CA SER A 21 -19.12 6.55 -4.07
C SER A 21 -18.32 7.35 -5.12
N ARG A 22 -19.05 8.00 -6.04
CA ARG A 22 -18.44 8.84 -7.09
C ARG A 22 -17.82 10.14 -6.58
N ASP A 23 -18.27 10.65 -5.46
CA ASP A 23 -17.71 11.84 -4.80
C ASP A 23 -16.59 11.49 -3.82
N PHE A 24 -16.18 10.23 -3.81
CA PHE A 24 -15.13 9.69 -2.97
C PHE A 24 -15.45 9.67 -1.47
N SER A 25 -16.71 9.83 -1.08
CA SER A 25 -17.13 9.67 0.31
C SER A 25 -17.08 8.19 0.74
N VAL A 26 -16.78 7.95 2.01
CA VAL A 26 -16.85 6.62 2.60
C VAL A 26 -18.31 6.26 2.84
N VAL A 27 -18.78 5.20 2.20
CA VAL A 27 -20.14 4.67 2.34
C VAL A 27 -20.09 3.17 2.62
N PRO A 28 -21.10 2.60 3.29
CA PRO A 28 -21.11 1.16 3.61
C PRO A 28 -20.97 0.25 2.39
N GLU A 29 -21.46 0.70 1.23
CA GLU A 29 -21.37 -0.01 -0.03
C GLU A 29 -19.93 -0.27 -0.49
N THR A 30 -18.97 0.59 -0.08
CA THR A 30 -17.53 0.43 -0.36
C THR A 30 -17.01 -0.94 0.11
N TYR A 31 -17.56 -1.48 1.18
CA TYR A 31 -17.07 -2.71 1.81
C TYR A 31 -17.79 -3.98 1.33
N THR A 32 -18.78 -3.85 0.43
CA THR A 32 -19.62 -4.94 -0.05
C THR A 32 -18.95 -5.82 -1.11
N GLU A 33 -19.50 -7.00 -1.29
CA GLU A 33 -19.10 -7.90 -2.38
C GLU A 33 -19.37 -7.28 -3.76
N GLU A 34 -20.45 -6.51 -3.91
CA GLU A 34 -20.74 -5.80 -5.17
C GLU A 34 -19.62 -4.82 -5.53
N SER A 35 -19.18 -4.00 -4.58
CA SER A 35 -18.04 -3.09 -4.78
C SER A 35 -16.77 -3.85 -5.17
N TYR A 36 -16.51 -4.97 -4.52
CA TYR A 36 -15.37 -5.83 -4.84
C TYR A 36 -15.43 -6.36 -6.27
N GLN A 37 -16.59 -6.86 -6.73
CA GLN A 37 -16.76 -7.37 -8.10
C GLN A 37 -16.58 -6.27 -9.15
N ILE A 38 -17.14 -5.08 -8.92
CA ILE A 38 -16.93 -3.92 -9.80
C ILE A 38 -15.43 -3.56 -9.90
N PHE A 39 -14.75 -3.57 -8.78
CA PHE A 39 -13.30 -3.32 -8.73
C PHE A 39 -12.53 -4.41 -9.48
N LEU A 40 -12.82 -5.69 -9.24
CA LEU A 40 -12.15 -6.83 -9.89
C LEU A 40 -12.34 -6.80 -11.41
N ASP A 41 -13.56 -6.55 -11.89
CA ASP A 41 -13.86 -6.43 -13.32
C ASP A 41 -13.10 -5.27 -13.98
N THR A 42 -13.03 -4.14 -13.29
CA THR A 42 -12.29 -2.96 -13.75
C THR A 42 -10.80 -3.25 -13.83
N MET A 43 -10.23 -3.82 -12.77
CA MET A 43 -8.81 -4.21 -12.73
C MET A 43 -8.49 -5.26 -13.78
N GLY A 44 -9.37 -6.21 -14.03
CA GLY A 44 -9.20 -7.19 -15.11
C GLY A 44 -9.02 -6.56 -16.50
N GLN A 45 -9.68 -5.42 -16.77
CA GLN A 45 -9.48 -4.68 -18.02
C GLN A 45 -8.10 -3.99 -18.05
N ILE A 46 -7.68 -3.39 -16.93
CA ILE A 46 -6.38 -2.71 -16.78
C ILE A 46 -5.25 -3.74 -16.92
N VAL A 47 -5.38 -4.87 -16.24
CA VAL A 47 -4.37 -5.94 -16.22
C VAL A 47 -4.18 -6.55 -17.60
N ARG A 48 -5.26 -6.84 -18.32
CA ARG A 48 -5.16 -7.30 -19.75
C ARG A 48 -4.41 -6.30 -20.63
N ALA A 49 -4.53 -5.00 -20.34
CA ALA A 49 -3.74 -3.99 -21.07
C ALA A 49 -2.28 -3.96 -20.62
N ALA A 50 -2.01 -4.16 -19.33
CA ALA A 50 -0.67 -4.25 -18.77
C ALA A 50 0.09 -5.45 -19.33
N GLU A 51 -0.52 -6.63 -19.38
CA GLU A 51 0.04 -7.85 -19.96
C GLU A 51 0.46 -7.66 -21.42
N LYS A 52 -0.42 -7.07 -22.25
CA LYS A 52 -0.13 -6.76 -23.66
C LYS A 52 1.06 -5.80 -23.83
N LEU A 53 1.30 -4.94 -22.87
CA LEU A 53 2.37 -3.95 -22.90
C LEU A 53 3.63 -4.42 -22.18
N GLY A 54 3.59 -5.55 -21.47
CA GLY A 54 4.64 -5.98 -20.56
C GLY A 54 4.91 -4.94 -19.46
N ALA A 55 3.82 -4.33 -18.93
CA ALA A 55 3.87 -3.38 -17.82
C ALA A 55 3.37 -4.05 -16.55
N THR A 56 3.78 -3.55 -15.38
CA THR A 56 3.30 -4.02 -14.08
C THR A 56 2.38 -2.99 -13.45
N VAL A 57 1.31 -3.46 -12.82
CA VAL A 57 0.38 -2.64 -12.03
C VAL A 57 0.61 -2.94 -10.56
N GLY A 58 0.92 -1.91 -9.77
CA GLY A 58 0.96 -1.99 -8.32
C GLY A 58 -0.38 -1.58 -7.73
N VAL A 59 -0.95 -2.42 -6.88
CA VAL A 59 -2.22 -2.14 -6.23
C VAL A 59 -1.98 -1.93 -4.74
N GLU A 60 -2.56 -0.87 -4.20
CA GLU A 60 -2.44 -0.47 -2.82
C GLU A 60 -3.77 -0.63 -2.08
N ALA A 61 -3.76 -1.34 -0.96
CA ALA A 61 -4.89 -1.47 -0.06
C ALA A 61 -4.95 -0.29 0.92
N VAL A 62 -6.15 0.25 1.14
CA VAL A 62 -6.39 1.37 2.06
C VAL A 62 -7.61 1.04 2.93
N HIS A 63 -7.54 1.28 4.23
CA HIS A 63 -8.55 0.84 5.21
C HIS A 63 -9.99 1.31 4.91
N ASP A 64 -10.16 2.40 4.18
CA ASP A 64 -11.48 2.96 3.81
C ASP A 64 -11.80 2.83 2.32
N HIS A 65 -11.06 1.97 1.60
CA HIS A 65 -11.30 1.61 0.21
C HIS A 65 -11.91 0.20 0.06
N THR A 66 -12.16 -0.20 -1.18
CA THR A 66 -12.73 -1.52 -1.49
C THR A 66 -11.83 -2.66 -0.99
N LEU A 67 -10.51 -2.58 -1.17
CA LEU A 67 -9.54 -3.49 -0.54
C LEU A 67 -9.07 -2.91 0.81
N CYS A 68 -9.90 -3.03 1.83
CA CYS A 68 -9.68 -2.38 3.13
C CYS A 68 -8.91 -3.22 4.15
N THR A 69 -8.54 -4.46 3.81
CA THR A 69 -7.82 -5.36 4.72
C THR A 69 -6.77 -6.19 3.99
N PRO A 70 -5.76 -6.72 4.71
CA PRO A 70 -4.80 -7.67 4.16
C PRO A 70 -5.44 -8.89 3.49
N ASP A 71 -6.51 -9.44 4.07
CA ASP A 71 -7.23 -10.59 3.53
C ASP A 71 -7.94 -10.27 2.21
N LYS A 72 -8.53 -9.08 2.06
CA LYS A 72 -9.11 -8.64 0.79
C LYS A 72 -8.05 -8.43 -0.28
N MET A 73 -6.88 -7.89 0.09
CA MET A 73 -5.76 -7.76 -0.84
C MET A 73 -5.28 -9.12 -1.32
N ARG A 74 -5.09 -10.09 -0.42
CA ARG A 74 -4.71 -11.47 -0.79
C ARG A 74 -5.73 -12.08 -1.74
N ARG A 75 -7.04 -12.00 -1.39
CA ARG A 75 -8.12 -12.47 -2.25
C ARG A 75 -8.06 -11.86 -3.65
N PHE A 76 -7.85 -10.55 -3.74
CA PHE A 76 -7.71 -9.87 -5.03
C PHE A 76 -6.54 -10.41 -5.86
N LEU A 77 -5.38 -10.63 -5.25
CA LEU A 77 -4.21 -11.17 -5.93
C LEU A 77 -4.46 -12.61 -6.43
N ASP A 78 -5.23 -13.39 -5.69
CA ASP A 78 -5.64 -14.75 -6.10
C ASP A 78 -6.68 -14.71 -7.22
N ASP A 79 -7.70 -13.83 -7.12
CA ASP A 79 -8.80 -13.75 -8.09
C ASP A 79 -8.33 -13.16 -9.43
N ILE A 80 -7.38 -12.20 -9.43
CA ILE A 80 -6.85 -11.60 -10.66
C ILE A 80 -5.82 -12.51 -11.36
N ASP A 81 -5.12 -13.34 -10.62
CA ASP A 81 -4.15 -14.36 -11.07
C ASP A 81 -3.26 -13.92 -12.24
N SER A 82 -2.58 -12.79 -12.11
CA SER A 82 -1.71 -12.25 -13.14
C SER A 82 -0.30 -11.94 -12.61
N PRO A 83 0.75 -12.31 -13.36
CA PRO A 83 2.13 -11.93 -13.01
C PRO A 83 2.42 -10.44 -13.25
N ASN A 84 1.50 -9.71 -13.88
CA ASN A 84 1.62 -8.28 -14.15
C ASN A 84 0.93 -7.42 -13.08
N VAL A 85 0.53 -8.03 -11.95
CA VAL A 85 -0.01 -7.33 -10.78
C VAL A 85 0.88 -7.58 -9.59
N GLU A 86 1.24 -6.54 -8.87
CA GLU A 86 2.01 -6.59 -7.64
C GLU A 86 1.34 -5.75 -6.56
N ALA A 87 1.73 -5.94 -5.30
CA ALA A 87 1.26 -5.14 -4.20
C ALA A 87 2.18 -3.93 -3.96
N ILE A 88 1.59 -2.76 -3.77
CA ILE A 88 2.20 -1.66 -3.04
C ILE A 88 1.72 -1.80 -1.60
N LEU A 89 2.66 -1.90 -0.67
CA LEU A 89 2.32 -1.93 0.75
C LEU A 89 2.61 -0.57 1.38
N ASP A 90 1.54 0.14 1.74
CA ASP A 90 1.59 1.22 2.70
C ASP A 90 0.99 0.71 4.02
N PRO A 91 1.83 0.45 5.02
CA PRO A 91 1.33 -0.09 6.28
C PRO A 91 0.43 0.89 7.04
N VAL A 92 0.64 2.21 6.88
CA VAL A 92 -0.20 3.24 7.53
C VAL A 92 -1.58 3.31 6.89
N ASN A 93 -1.69 3.08 5.58
CA ASN A 93 -2.97 3.04 4.90
C ASN A 93 -3.86 1.85 5.30
N LEU A 94 -3.32 0.84 5.98
CA LEU A 94 -4.09 -0.25 6.58
C LEU A 94 -4.59 0.07 8.01
N ILE A 95 -4.17 1.19 8.58
CA ILE A 95 -4.50 1.59 9.94
C ILE A 95 -5.76 2.45 9.96
N SER A 96 -6.66 2.14 10.88
CA SER A 96 -7.91 2.84 11.15
C SER A 96 -8.04 3.19 12.62
N ALA A 97 -9.10 3.92 12.96
CA ALA A 97 -9.48 4.22 14.35
C ALA A 97 -9.68 2.95 15.20
N GLU A 98 -10.15 1.86 14.59
CA GLU A 98 -10.44 0.62 15.29
C GLU A 98 -9.21 -0.25 15.54
N ASN A 99 -8.18 -0.17 14.67
CA ASN A 99 -7.05 -1.12 14.68
C ASN A 99 -5.66 -0.52 14.97
N TYR A 100 -5.54 0.80 15.17
CA TYR A 100 -4.23 1.45 15.32
C TYR A 100 -3.39 0.94 16.50
N LYS A 101 -4.03 0.39 17.54
CA LYS A 101 -3.33 -0.21 18.70
C LYS A 101 -2.77 -1.60 18.38
N GLU A 102 -3.33 -2.26 17.39
CA GLU A 102 -2.95 -3.58 16.91
C GLU A 102 -2.15 -3.50 15.59
N GLN A 103 -1.56 -2.33 15.29
CA GLN A 103 -0.86 -2.07 14.02
C GLN A 103 0.18 -3.15 13.67
N ASP A 104 0.93 -3.64 14.65
CA ASP A 104 1.94 -4.69 14.42
C ASP A 104 1.29 -6.00 13.93
N ALA A 105 0.12 -6.35 14.44
CA ALA A 105 -0.62 -7.54 13.99
C ALA A 105 -1.19 -7.36 12.59
N VAL A 106 -1.70 -6.16 12.25
CA VAL A 106 -2.18 -5.84 10.90
C VAL A 106 -1.05 -5.95 9.89
N ILE A 107 0.12 -5.38 10.20
CA ILE A 107 1.30 -5.42 9.33
C ILE A 107 1.80 -6.85 9.18
N ALA A 108 1.94 -7.60 10.29
CA ALA A 108 2.37 -9.00 10.25
C ALA A 108 1.43 -9.84 9.37
N ARG A 109 0.11 -9.61 9.45
CA ARG A 109 -0.88 -10.28 8.60
C ARG A 109 -0.72 -9.94 7.13
N ALA A 110 -0.46 -8.68 6.79
CA ALA A 110 -0.20 -8.26 5.42
C ALA A 110 1.05 -8.95 4.85
N LEU A 111 2.14 -8.96 5.61
CA LEU A 111 3.40 -9.59 5.21
C LEU A 111 3.27 -11.11 5.07
N GLU A 112 2.51 -11.78 5.95
CA GLU A 112 2.20 -13.22 5.85
C GLU A 112 1.43 -13.54 4.56
N LEU A 113 0.41 -12.74 4.25
CA LEU A 113 -0.52 -13.04 3.16
C LEU A 113 0.02 -12.69 1.77
N TYR A 114 0.73 -11.58 1.64
CA TYR A 114 1.18 -11.10 0.33
C TYR A 114 2.56 -10.41 0.34
N GLY A 115 3.38 -10.63 1.36
CA GLY A 115 4.72 -10.07 1.41
C GLY A 115 5.59 -10.48 0.22
N ASP A 116 5.43 -11.70 -0.30
CA ASP A 116 6.09 -12.19 -1.51
C ASP A 116 5.74 -11.37 -2.76
N ARG A 117 4.53 -10.76 -2.81
CA ARG A 117 4.01 -9.95 -3.91
C ARG A 117 4.26 -8.45 -3.73
N VAL A 118 4.88 -8.01 -2.63
CA VAL A 118 5.22 -6.61 -2.40
C VAL A 118 6.38 -6.21 -3.30
N SER A 119 6.16 -5.23 -4.18
CA SER A 119 7.16 -4.67 -5.09
C SER A 119 7.58 -3.23 -4.73
N MET A 120 6.79 -2.57 -3.89
CA MET A 120 7.07 -1.23 -3.40
C MET A 120 6.50 -1.06 -1.99
N LEU A 121 7.21 -0.32 -1.15
CA LEU A 121 6.71 0.18 0.13
C LEU A 121 6.47 1.68 0.04
N HIS A 122 5.29 2.13 0.46
CA HIS A 122 5.06 3.52 0.83
C HIS A 122 5.28 3.67 2.32
N ILE A 123 5.98 4.70 2.72
CA ILE A 123 6.36 4.94 4.12
C ILE A 123 6.00 6.36 4.52
N LYS A 124 5.18 6.45 5.53
CA LYS A 124 4.77 7.68 6.23
C LYS A 124 4.57 7.39 7.71
N ASP A 125 4.06 8.34 8.44
CA ASP A 125 3.65 8.18 9.83
C ASP A 125 2.21 8.64 10.01
N PHE A 126 1.65 8.45 11.20
CA PHE A 126 0.33 8.93 11.56
C PHE A 126 0.26 9.32 13.03
N ARG A 127 -0.65 10.23 13.34
CA ARG A 127 -1.09 10.53 14.71
C ARG A 127 -2.60 10.33 14.81
N MET A 128 -3.10 10.20 16.03
CA MET A 128 -4.55 10.19 16.25
C MET A 128 -5.03 11.61 16.52
N GLU A 129 -5.95 12.11 15.71
CA GLU A 129 -6.57 13.42 15.86
C GLU A 129 -8.10 13.28 15.78
N ASN A 130 -8.82 13.76 16.78
CA ASN A 130 -10.29 13.62 16.91
C ASN A 130 -10.82 12.19 16.80
N GLY A 131 -9.98 11.18 17.11
CA GLY A 131 -10.35 9.77 17.05
C GLY A 131 -10.04 9.09 15.71
N GLU A 132 -9.51 9.80 14.74
CA GLU A 132 -9.13 9.28 13.41
C GLU A 132 -7.62 9.37 13.18
N PRO A 133 -7.03 8.48 12.38
CA PRO A 133 -5.64 8.58 11.98
C PRO A 133 -5.44 9.72 10.98
N GLU A 134 -4.54 10.64 11.31
CA GLU A 134 -4.09 11.71 10.44
C GLU A 134 -2.62 11.49 10.06
N PHE A 135 -2.27 11.74 8.82
CA PHE A 135 -0.92 11.52 8.33
C PHE A 135 0.08 12.49 8.95
N GLU A 136 1.28 11.97 9.21
CA GLU A 136 2.37 12.72 9.83
C GLU A 136 3.70 12.44 9.12
N HIS A 137 4.69 13.27 9.37
CA HIS A 137 6.05 13.04 8.91
C HIS A 137 6.67 11.83 9.60
N VAL A 138 7.50 11.12 8.87
CA VAL A 138 8.23 9.95 9.36
C VAL A 138 8.99 10.26 10.66
N GLY A 139 8.69 9.47 11.70
CA GLY A 139 9.29 9.57 13.03
C GLY A 139 8.64 10.58 13.97
N ASP A 140 7.62 11.32 13.54
CA ASP A 140 6.92 12.29 14.37
C ASP A 140 5.57 11.75 14.91
N GLY A 141 5.18 10.53 14.52
CA GLY A 141 3.89 9.93 14.85
C GLY A 141 3.97 8.67 15.72
N LEU A 142 3.02 7.77 15.48
CA LEU A 142 2.78 6.56 16.27
C LEU A 142 3.16 5.26 15.55
N PHE A 143 3.67 5.35 14.31
CA PHE A 143 3.95 4.17 13.52
C PHE A 143 5.17 3.39 14.04
N HIS A 144 5.05 2.05 14.10
CA HIS A 144 6.11 1.14 14.53
C HIS A 144 6.92 0.65 13.32
N TYR A 145 8.03 1.31 13.02
CA TYR A 145 8.85 0.99 11.84
C TYR A 145 9.64 -0.32 11.95
N GLN A 146 10.02 -0.72 13.17
CA GLN A 146 10.91 -1.87 13.37
C GLN A 146 10.42 -3.16 12.71
N PRO A 147 9.16 -3.59 12.84
CA PRO A 147 8.69 -4.84 12.23
C PRO A 147 8.82 -4.86 10.71
N ILE A 148 8.39 -3.77 10.04
CA ILE A 148 8.43 -3.70 8.57
C ILE A 148 9.86 -3.57 8.03
N LEU A 149 10.72 -2.81 8.69
CA LEU A 149 12.11 -2.64 8.26
C LEU A 149 12.95 -3.90 8.53
N SER A 150 12.69 -4.64 9.62
CA SER A 150 13.30 -5.96 9.86
C SER A 150 12.91 -6.98 8.81
N TRP A 151 11.62 -7.03 8.45
CA TRP A 151 11.14 -7.87 7.36
C TRP A 151 11.79 -7.48 6.03
N LEU A 152 11.80 -6.19 5.70
CA LEU A 152 12.41 -5.69 4.47
C LEU A 152 13.88 -6.11 4.35
N LYS A 153 14.66 -5.89 5.41
CA LYS A 153 16.09 -6.25 5.45
C LYS A 153 16.33 -7.72 5.20
N LYS A 154 15.47 -8.57 5.73
CA LYS A 154 15.61 -10.02 5.65
C LYS A 154 15.07 -10.61 4.34
N GLU A 155 13.87 -10.21 3.93
CA GLU A 155 13.13 -10.88 2.87
C GLU A 155 13.20 -10.14 1.51
N LYS A 156 13.23 -8.80 1.54
CA LYS A 156 13.12 -7.96 0.34
C LYS A 156 14.10 -6.75 0.34
N PRO A 157 15.42 -6.94 0.53
CA PRO A 157 16.38 -5.83 0.77
C PRO A 157 16.52 -4.85 -0.39
N TYR A 158 15.99 -5.16 -1.57
CA TYR A 158 16.07 -4.32 -2.77
C TYR A 158 14.74 -3.68 -3.17
N VAL A 159 13.68 -3.88 -2.38
CA VAL A 159 12.39 -3.21 -2.64
C VAL A 159 12.54 -1.70 -2.45
N THR A 160 11.99 -0.95 -3.38
CA THR A 160 11.96 0.51 -3.30
C THR A 160 11.03 0.96 -2.17
N MET A 161 11.54 1.86 -1.31
CA MET A 161 10.72 2.59 -0.36
C MET A 161 10.48 4.01 -0.87
N LEU A 162 9.24 4.41 -0.96
CA LEU A 162 8.81 5.75 -1.32
C LEU A 162 8.32 6.48 -0.07
N LEU A 163 8.96 7.62 0.23
CA LEU A 163 8.49 8.50 1.30
C LEU A 163 7.22 9.24 0.85
N GLU A 164 6.15 9.09 1.62
CA GLU A 164 4.95 9.90 1.49
C GLU A 164 4.86 10.97 2.57
N ASN A 165 4.12 12.04 2.30
CA ASN A 165 3.94 13.20 3.19
C ASN A 165 5.24 13.86 3.66
N SER A 166 6.36 13.58 2.99
CA SER A 166 7.61 14.30 3.20
C SER A 166 7.70 15.53 2.30
N ASN A 167 8.56 16.46 2.65
CA ASN A 167 8.79 17.69 1.90
C ASN A 167 10.31 17.98 1.80
N LYS A 168 10.68 19.01 1.03
CA LYS A 168 12.09 19.34 0.77
C LYS A 168 12.89 19.73 2.00
N GLU A 169 12.23 20.16 3.06
CA GLU A 169 12.86 20.51 4.35
C GLU A 169 13.11 19.27 5.22
N ARG A 170 12.32 18.20 5.02
CA ARG A 170 12.27 17.01 5.89
C ARG A 170 12.90 15.77 5.29
N TYR A 171 12.87 15.57 3.98
CA TYR A 171 13.23 14.29 3.38
C TYR A 171 14.61 13.74 3.78
N HIS A 172 15.60 14.64 4.03
CA HIS A 172 16.92 14.19 4.48
C HIS A 172 16.88 13.60 5.90
N SER A 173 16.16 14.25 6.83
CA SER A 173 15.99 13.74 8.20
C SER A 173 15.14 12.47 8.23
N ASP A 174 14.09 12.39 7.42
CA ASP A 174 13.21 11.24 7.32
C ASP A 174 13.98 10.00 6.81
N VAL A 175 14.78 10.17 5.74
CA VAL A 175 15.67 9.10 5.25
C VAL A 175 16.71 8.70 6.29
N ALA A 176 17.32 9.65 7.00
CA ALA A 176 18.31 9.34 8.03
C ALA A 176 17.69 8.56 9.21
N PHE A 177 16.46 8.92 9.61
CA PHE A 177 15.71 8.21 10.63
C PHE A 177 15.44 6.76 10.24
N LEU A 178 14.90 6.54 9.03
CA LEU A 178 14.60 5.19 8.52
C LEU A 178 15.86 4.35 8.38
N LYS A 179 16.95 4.91 7.86
CA LYS A 179 18.24 4.22 7.75
C LYS A 179 18.76 3.77 9.10
N LYS A 180 18.67 4.62 10.13
CA LYS A 180 19.09 4.25 11.49
C LYS A 180 18.33 3.01 11.98
N ILE A 181 17.00 2.99 11.87
CA ILE A 181 16.19 1.84 12.29
C ILE A 181 16.52 0.59 11.45
N TYR A 182 16.69 0.76 10.14
CA TYR A 182 17.04 -0.34 9.23
C TYR A 182 18.41 -0.95 9.57
N ASP A 183 19.39 -0.14 9.95
CA ASP A 183 20.72 -0.62 10.32
C ASP A 183 20.68 -1.39 11.65
N GLU A 184 19.82 -0.98 12.59
CA GLU A 184 19.61 -1.60 13.91
C GLU A 184 18.67 -2.84 13.86
N ALA A 185 17.96 -3.08 12.74
CA ALA A 185 16.96 -4.13 12.55
C ALA A 185 17.55 -5.55 12.36
#